data_4f1cb323fa64de77634d0c5bdf50a6db
#
_entry.id   4f1cb323fa64de77634d0c5bdf50a6db
#
_cell.length_a   1.000
_cell.length_b   1.000
_cell.length_c   1.000
_cell.angle_alpha   90.00
_cell.angle_beta   90.00
_cell.angle_gamma   90.00
#
_symmetry.space_group_name_H-M   'P 1'
#
loop_
_entity.id
_entity.type
_entity.pdbx_description
1 polymer ?
#
loop_
_entity_poly.entity_id
_entity_poly.type
_entity_poly.pdbx_seq_one_letter_code
_entity_poly.pdbx_strand_id
1 'polypeptide(L)'
;MVKESLTLQRDNRYRLKPHEVATLQKMREQETRNVLVIGDLHEPFCLDGYLDWCLEQYYEYSCSEVVFIGDVIDNHFSSYHETSADGMGGAEELDYAIKRIARWRNAFPMATVIIGNHDRIIMRKAQTSAIPSKWIKSYKEVLETPDWNFVERYEKDDVQYIHGEGGTARTKCRADMMNTVQGHLHTQCYTEHYVGKKFRVFGTQVGCGINHKAYAMAYAKYGKRPAVGCAVILNNGKTPLNLLMPL
;
A
#
# COMPACT_ATOMS: atom_id res chain seq x y z
N MET A 1 14.34 -9.46 -17.75
CA MET A 1 15.27 -8.33 -17.91
C MET A 1 15.35 -7.47 -16.64
N VAL A 2 14.27 -7.04 -16.02
CA VAL A 2 14.33 -6.14 -14.84
C VAL A 2 14.91 -6.83 -13.61
N LYS A 3 14.64 -8.12 -13.38
CA LYS A 3 15.29 -8.90 -12.30
C LYS A 3 16.80 -9.08 -12.50
N GLU A 4 17.25 -9.26 -13.74
CA GLU A 4 18.68 -9.37 -14.02
C GLU A 4 19.46 -8.09 -13.71
N SER A 5 18.90 -6.93 -14.01
CA SER A 5 19.59 -5.66 -13.76
C SER A 5 19.74 -5.33 -12.29
N LEU A 6 18.76 -5.72 -11.47
CA LEU A 6 18.79 -5.49 -10.02
C LEU A 6 19.67 -6.50 -9.27
N THR A 7 19.72 -7.75 -9.74
CA THR A 7 20.59 -8.78 -9.15
C THR A 7 22.06 -8.53 -9.48
N LEU A 8 22.36 -7.99 -10.66
CA LEU A 8 23.72 -7.62 -11.06
C LEU A 8 24.33 -6.50 -10.19
N GLN A 9 23.50 -5.65 -9.58
CA GLN A 9 23.97 -4.57 -8.71
C GLN A 9 24.23 -4.99 -7.26
N ARG A 10 23.69 -6.11 -6.79
CA ARG A 10 23.75 -6.51 -5.39
C ARG A 10 24.69 -7.69 -5.08
N ASP A 11 24.67 -8.75 -5.84
CA ASP A 11 25.54 -9.93 -5.64
C ASP A 11 25.31 -10.97 -6.74
N ASN A 12 26.39 -11.50 -7.34
CA ASN A 12 26.32 -12.59 -8.33
C ASN A 12 25.67 -13.89 -7.80
N ARG A 13 25.53 -14.06 -6.49
CA ARG A 13 24.85 -15.20 -5.87
C ARG A 13 23.35 -15.28 -6.17
N TYR A 14 22.73 -14.14 -6.47
CA TYR A 14 21.28 -14.04 -6.74
C TYR A 14 20.96 -13.94 -8.23
N ARG A 15 21.93 -14.19 -9.09
CA ARG A 15 21.69 -14.19 -10.53
C ARG A 15 20.80 -15.36 -10.89
N LEU A 16 19.64 -15.06 -11.50
CA LEU A 16 18.76 -16.09 -12.03
C LEU A 16 19.49 -16.93 -13.10
N LYS A 17 19.34 -18.23 -13.03
CA LYS A 17 19.85 -19.15 -14.03
C LYS A 17 19.04 -18.98 -15.34
N PRO A 18 19.61 -19.28 -16.51
CA PRO A 18 18.92 -19.11 -17.80
C PRO A 18 17.53 -19.77 -17.85
N HIS A 19 17.37 -20.96 -17.27
CA HIS A 19 16.08 -21.64 -17.24
C HIS A 19 15.05 -20.94 -16.32
N GLU A 20 15.49 -20.28 -15.25
CA GLU A 20 14.62 -19.49 -14.36
C GLU A 20 14.15 -18.21 -15.07
N VAL A 21 15.05 -17.57 -15.82
CA VAL A 21 14.70 -16.44 -16.71
C VAL A 21 13.69 -16.86 -17.77
N ALA A 22 13.92 -18.00 -18.44
CA ALA A 22 12.99 -18.53 -19.43
C ALA A 22 11.62 -18.89 -18.83
N THR A 23 11.59 -19.45 -17.61
CA THR A 23 10.35 -19.74 -16.89
C THR A 23 9.60 -18.46 -16.56
N LEU A 24 10.30 -17.42 -16.06
CA LEU A 24 9.69 -16.12 -15.80
C LEU A 24 9.16 -15.44 -17.06
N GLN A 25 9.87 -15.59 -18.18
CA GLN A 25 9.40 -15.09 -19.48
C GLN A 25 8.12 -15.80 -19.92
N LYS A 26 8.09 -17.13 -19.86
CA LYS A 26 6.87 -17.92 -20.14
C LYS A 26 5.70 -17.57 -19.21
N MET A 27 5.95 -17.35 -17.92
CA MET A 27 4.92 -16.93 -16.99
C MET A 27 4.35 -15.54 -17.34
N ARG A 28 5.18 -14.63 -17.83
CA ARG A 28 4.76 -13.31 -18.34
C ARG A 28 3.98 -13.43 -19.65
N GLU A 29 4.40 -14.29 -20.55
CA GLU A 29 3.70 -14.57 -21.80
C GLU A 29 2.33 -15.21 -21.60
N GLN A 30 2.10 -15.91 -20.46
CA GLN A 30 0.82 -16.49 -20.07
C GLN A 30 -0.13 -15.52 -19.38
N GLU A 31 0.14 -14.20 -19.44
CA GLU A 31 -0.67 -13.15 -18.79
C GLU A 31 -0.89 -13.36 -17.28
N THR A 32 -0.01 -14.08 -16.62
CA THR A 32 -0.12 -14.26 -15.16
C THR A 32 0.26 -12.98 -14.46
N ARG A 33 -0.71 -12.36 -13.79
CA ARG A 33 -0.50 -11.14 -13.00
C ARG A 33 -0.25 -11.49 -11.54
N ASN A 34 0.78 -10.86 -10.99
CA ASN A 34 1.04 -10.83 -9.57
C ASN A 34 1.03 -9.36 -9.13
N VAL A 35 0.29 -9.06 -8.10
CA VAL A 35 0.08 -7.71 -7.59
C VAL A 35 0.81 -7.56 -6.26
N LEU A 36 1.73 -6.61 -6.16
CA LEU A 36 2.26 -6.16 -4.87
C LEU A 36 1.26 -5.19 -4.26
N VAL A 37 0.82 -5.46 -3.03
CA VAL A 37 -0.03 -4.55 -2.26
C VAL A 37 0.78 -3.97 -1.12
N ILE A 38 1.06 -2.68 -1.21
CA ILE A 38 1.84 -1.93 -0.23
C ILE A 38 0.91 -1.42 0.86
N GLY A 39 1.27 -1.65 2.11
CA GLY A 39 0.52 -1.18 3.27
C GLY A 39 0.56 0.34 3.45
N ASP A 40 -0.22 0.84 4.37
CA ASP A 40 -0.38 2.26 4.69
C ASP A 40 0.99 2.91 4.97
N LEU A 41 1.35 3.94 4.18
CA LEU A 41 2.66 4.57 4.25
C LEU A 41 2.74 5.67 5.31
N HIS A 42 1.71 6.51 5.37
CA HIS A 42 1.69 7.71 6.20
C HIS A 42 2.92 8.60 5.98
N GLU A 43 3.30 8.85 4.72
CA GLU A 43 4.41 9.77 4.46
C GLU A 43 4.11 11.18 5.03
N PRO A 44 5.08 11.84 5.66
CA PRO A 44 6.51 11.54 5.68
C PRO A 44 6.97 10.57 6.79
N PHE A 45 6.08 9.88 7.51
CA PHE A 45 6.38 9.08 8.70
C PHE A 45 6.55 7.58 8.41
N CYS A 46 6.74 7.22 7.15
CA CYS A 46 7.05 5.85 6.75
C CYS A 46 8.42 5.42 7.26
N LEU A 47 8.55 4.15 7.63
CA LEU A 47 9.78 3.54 8.12
C LEU A 47 10.86 3.54 7.03
N ASP A 48 12.06 3.99 7.39
CA ASP A 48 13.20 3.90 6.49
C ASP A 48 13.54 2.42 6.18
N GLY A 49 13.83 2.14 4.89
CA GLY A 49 14.05 0.78 4.42
C GLY A 49 12.79 0.01 4.00
N TYR A 50 11.58 0.49 4.34
CA TYR A 50 10.35 -0.19 3.93
C TYR A 50 10.16 -0.20 2.40
N LEU A 51 10.52 0.89 1.72
CA LEU A 51 10.52 0.94 0.25
C LEU A 51 11.45 -0.13 -0.36
N ASP A 52 12.68 -0.22 0.13
CA ASP A 52 13.67 -1.17 -0.39
C ASP A 52 13.19 -2.61 -0.18
N TRP A 53 12.62 -2.88 1.00
CA TRP A 53 12.04 -4.17 1.29
C TRP A 53 10.83 -4.50 0.39
N CYS A 54 9.93 -3.54 0.14
CA CYS A 54 8.83 -3.71 -0.81
C CYS A 54 9.32 -3.98 -2.23
N LEU A 55 10.38 -3.30 -2.67
CA LEU A 55 11.03 -3.58 -3.95
C LEU A 55 11.58 -5.01 -4.03
N GLU A 56 12.20 -5.51 -2.96
CA GLU A 56 12.64 -6.90 -2.88
C GLU A 56 11.47 -7.87 -3.10
N GLN A 57 10.34 -7.63 -2.43
CA GLN A 57 9.14 -8.45 -2.60
C GLN A 57 8.56 -8.35 -4.02
N TYR A 58 8.51 -7.13 -4.59
CA TYR A 58 8.07 -6.94 -5.97
C TYR A 58 8.83 -7.82 -6.97
N TYR A 59 10.15 -7.88 -6.82
CA TYR A 59 11.00 -8.69 -7.70
C TYR A 59 10.97 -10.17 -7.36
N GLU A 60 10.97 -10.52 -6.08
CA GLU A 60 10.94 -11.91 -5.60
C GLU A 60 9.72 -12.65 -6.15
N TYR A 61 8.56 -12.00 -6.07
CA TYR A 61 7.31 -12.59 -6.54
C TYR A 61 6.96 -12.23 -8.00
N SER A 62 7.87 -11.61 -8.74
CA SER A 62 7.64 -11.22 -10.14
C SER A 62 6.34 -10.45 -10.33
N CYS A 63 6.08 -9.48 -9.45
CA CYS A 63 4.90 -8.65 -9.54
C CYS A 63 4.94 -7.79 -10.82
N SER A 64 3.78 -7.61 -11.44
CA SER A 64 3.60 -6.77 -12.63
C SER A 64 2.76 -5.53 -12.35
N GLU A 65 2.07 -5.51 -11.23
CA GLU A 65 1.24 -4.39 -10.77
C GLU A 65 1.54 -4.04 -9.32
N VAL A 66 1.26 -2.77 -8.98
CA VAL A 66 1.39 -2.25 -7.62
C VAL A 66 0.10 -1.55 -7.22
N VAL A 67 -0.38 -1.90 -6.03
CA VAL A 67 -1.50 -1.23 -5.37
C VAL A 67 -1.02 -0.68 -4.02
N PHE A 68 -1.13 0.62 -3.82
CA PHE A 68 -1.05 1.23 -2.49
C PHE A 68 -2.43 1.15 -1.85
N ILE A 69 -2.52 0.56 -0.67
CA ILE A 69 -3.83 0.23 -0.07
C ILE A 69 -4.47 1.42 0.68
N GLY A 70 -3.93 2.60 0.51
CA GLY A 70 -4.41 3.86 1.07
C GLY A 70 -3.50 4.42 2.14
N ASP A 71 -3.87 5.60 2.65
CA ASP A 71 -3.09 6.37 3.62
C ASP A 71 -1.64 6.54 3.18
N VAL A 72 -1.45 6.99 1.91
CA VAL A 72 -0.11 7.26 1.37
C VAL A 72 0.52 8.48 2.02
N ILE A 73 -0.31 9.45 2.48
CA ILE A 73 0.11 10.60 3.28
C ILE A 73 -0.58 10.60 4.64
N ASP A 74 0.06 11.19 5.64
CA ASP A 74 -0.50 11.22 7.01
C ASP A 74 -1.44 12.40 7.24
N ASN A 75 -1.10 13.59 6.75
CA ASN A 75 -1.82 14.83 7.04
C ASN A 75 -1.98 15.09 8.56
N HIS A 76 -0.93 14.81 9.36
CA HIS A 76 -0.97 14.92 10.82
C HIS A 76 -1.39 16.31 11.29
N PHE A 77 -0.84 17.36 10.68
CA PHE A 77 -1.17 18.76 10.99
C PHE A 77 -2.66 19.07 10.86
N SER A 78 -3.39 18.30 10.08
CA SER A 78 -4.82 18.46 9.80
C SER A 78 -5.66 17.32 10.36
N SER A 79 -5.09 16.48 11.22
CA SER A 79 -5.77 15.33 11.82
C SER A 79 -7.03 15.75 12.59
N TYR A 80 -7.94 14.80 12.78
CA TYR A 80 -9.06 14.90 13.71
C TYR A 80 -8.66 14.43 15.13
N HIS A 81 -7.46 13.87 15.30
CA HIS A 81 -6.84 13.52 16.56
C HIS A 81 -5.99 14.67 17.08
N GLU A 82 -5.53 14.57 18.32
CA GLU A 82 -4.56 15.52 18.87
C GLU A 82 -3.29 15.55 18.01
N THR A 83 -2.89 16.75 17.63
CA THR A 83 -1.68 16.98 16.87
C THR A 83 -0.54 17.38 17.83
N SER A 84 0.69 17.02 17.48
CA SER A 84 1.86 17.42 18.26
C SER A 84 2.12 18.93 18.09
N ALA A 85 2.23 19.66 19.20
CA ALA A 85 2.62 21.08 19.16
C ALA A 85 4.04 21.30 18.61
N ASP A 86 4.90 20.30 18.75
CA ASP A 86 6.28 20.30 18.26
C ASP A 86 6.40 19.65 16.86
N GLY A 87 5.26 19.37 16.20
CA GLY A 87 5.23 18.80 14.87
C GLY A 87 5.52 19.82 13.76
N MET A 88 5.75 19.31 12.57
CA MET A 88 5.90 20.14 11.37
C MET A 88 4.64 20.96 11.10
N GLY A 89 4.80 22.17 10.56
CA GLY A 89 3.70 22.94 10.03
C GLY A 89 3.12 22.28 8.77
N GLY A 90 1.85 22.59 8.44
CA GLY A 90 1.16 21.91 7.35
C GLY A 90 1.86 21.97 6.00
N ALA A 91 2.44 23.11 5.63
CA ALA A 91 3.19 23.23 4.38
C ALA A 91 4.48 22.41 4.41
N GLU A 92 5.20 22.44 5.53
CA GLU A 92 6.45 21.70 5.69
C GLU A 92 6.23 20.18 5.66
N GLU A 93 5.19 19.70 6.35
CA GLU A 93 4.83 18.28 6.34
C GLU A 93 4.47 17.80 4.93
N LEU A 94 3.64 18.58 4.20
CA LEU A 94 3.26 18.24 2.83
C LEU A 94 4.47 18.25 1.88
N ASP A 95 5.32 19.27 1.94
CA ASP A 95 6.53 19.36 1.10
C ASP A 95 7.48 18.19 1.38
N TYR A 96 7.57 17.76 2.63
CA TYR A 96 8.40 16.60 2.99
C TYR A 96 7.75 15.30 2.53
N ALA A 97 6.43 15.14 2.68
CA ALA A 97 5.70 13.99 2.15
C ALA A 97 5.88 13.84 0.63
N ILE A 98 5.76 14.94 -0.15
CA ILE A 98 5.97 14.94 -1.60
C ILE A 98 7.38 14.44 -1.95
N LYS A 99 8.41 14.93 -1.25
CA LYS A 99 9.80 14.46 -1.47
C LYS A 99 9.97 12.98 -1.20
N ARG A 100 9.31 12.45 -0.17
CA ARG A 100 9.37 11.03 0.15
C ARG A 100 8.55 10.19 -0.83
N ILE A 101 7.36 10.65 -1.23
CA ILE A 101 6.52 10.00 -2.26
C ILE A 101 7.24 9.95 -3.62
N ALA A 102 8.06 10.94 -3.95
CA ALA A 102 8.86 10.91 -5.17
C ALA A 102 9.77 9.67 -5.26
N ARG A 103 10.25 9.13 -4.12
CA ARG A 103 11.03 7.88 -4.07
C ARG A 103 10.17 6.67 -4.47
N TRP A 104 8.94 6.61 -3.97
CA TRP A 104 7.95 5.58 -4.32
C TRP A 104 7.57 5.64 -5.78
N ARG A 105 7.31 6.86 -6.31
CA ARG A 105 7.03 7.07 -7.73
C ARG A 105 8.19 6.63 -8.63
N ASN A 106 9.43 6.92 -8.23
CA ASN A 106 10.60 6.49 -9.00
C ASN A 106 10.77 4.97 -9.00
N ALA A 107 10.42 4.29 -7.91
CA ALA A 107 10.45 2.85 -7.80
C ALA A 107 9.28 2.18 -8.55
N PHE A 108 8.10 2.78 -8.46
CA PHE A 108 6.85 2.31 -9.05
C PHE A 108 6.17 3.43 -9.86
N PRO A 109 6.64 3.69 -11.10
CA PRO A 109 6.15 4.80 -11.90
C PRO A 109 4.65 4.74 -12.18
N MET A 110 4.09 3.54 -12.28
CA MET A 110 2.66 3.30 -12.47
C MET A 110 2.12 2.50 -11.30
N ALA A 111 1.08 3.00 -10.66
CA ALA A 111 0.43 2.32 -9.55
C ALA A 111 -1.05 2.70 -9.44
N THR A 112 -1.83 1.83 -8.80
CA THR A 112 -3.17 2.17 -8.32
C THR A 112 -3.07 2.52 -6.83
N VAL A 113 -3.67 3.62 -6.44
CA VAL A 113 -3.71 4.09 -5.05
C VAL A 113 -5.16 4.08 -4.58
N ILE A 114 -5.45 3.30 -3.56
CA ILE A 114 -6.74 3.37 -2.88
C ILE A 114 -6.71 4.60 -1.98
N ILE A 115 -7.75 5.40 -2.03
CA ILE A 115 -7.83 6.62 -1.21
C ILE A 115 -8.19 6.22 0.22
N GLY A 116 -7.28 6.46 1.17
CA GLY A 116 -7.47 6.18 2.58
C GLY A 116 -8.13 7.33 3.34
N ASN A 117 -8.37 7.12 4.62
CA ASN A 117 -9.01 8.13 5.46
C ASN A 117 -8.09 9.32 5.77
N HIS A 118 -6.78 9.12 5.89
CA HIS A 118 -5.79 10.19 6.01
C HIS A 118 -5.65 10.99 4.71
N ASP A 119 -5.63 10.32 3.57
CA ASP A 119 -5.62 10.98 2.26
C ASP A 119 -6.82 11.93 2.10
N ARG A 120 -8.01 11.54 2.61
CA ARG A 120 -9.25 12.31 2.49
C ARG A 120 -9.37 13.49 3.45
N ILE A 121 -8.51 13.62 4.46
CA ILE A 121 -8.68 14.64 5.53
C ILE A 121 -8.92 16.03 4.94
N ILE A 122 -8.09 16.46 3.99
CA ILE A 122 -8.16 17.80 3.40
C ILE A 122 -9.48 17.98 2.62
N MET A 123 -9.86 16.98 1.81
CA MET A 123 -11.11 17.03 1.04
C MET A 123 -12.35 17.06 1.96
N ARG A 124 -12.35 16.27 3.03
CA ARG A 124 -13.43 16.27 4.03
C ARG A 124 -13.54 17.61 4.74
N LYS A 125 -12.41 18.20 5.14
CA LYS A 125 -12.40 19.55 5.76
C LYS A 125 -12.91 20.62 4.81
N ALA A 126 -12.51 20.56 3.55
CA ALA A 126 -13.03 21.49 2.54
C ALA A 126 -14.55 21.36 2.37
N GLN A 127 -15.07 20.14 2.27
CA GLN A 127 -16.52 19.88 2.20
C GLN A 127 -17.25 20.40 3.44
N THR A 128 -16.73 20.15 4.63
CA THR A 128 -17.29 20.63 5.89
C THR A 128 -17.33 22.16 5.95
N SER A 129 -16.34 22.81 5.32
CA SER A 129 -16.26 24.28 5.20
C SER A 129 -17.00 24.82 3.99
N ALA A 130 -17.83 24.02 3.32
CA ALA A 130 -18.58 24.36 2.11
C ALA A 130 -17.69 24.88 0.94
N ILE A 131 -16.43 24.44 0.88
CA ILE A 131 -15.52 24.76 -0.23
C ILE A 131 -15.76 23.76 -1.38
N PRO A 132 -16.18 24.22 -2.56
CA PRO A 132 -16.39 23.34 -3.71
C PRO A 132 -15.10 22.62 -4.11
N SER A 133 -15.18 21.33 -4.41
CA SER A 133 -14.02 20.51 -4.81
C SER A 133 -13.23 21.06 -6.01
N LYS A 134 -13.89 21.83 -6.87
CA LYS A 134 -13.27 22.52 -8.01
C LYS A 134 -12.14 23.49 -7.61
N TRP A 135 -12.12 23.98 -6.36
CA TRP A 135 -11.06 24.82 -5.82
C TRP A 135 -9.84 24.03 -5.32
N ILE A 136 -9.91 22.71 -5.27
CA ILE A 136 -8.89 21.87 -4.66
C ILE A 136 -8.20 21.08 -5.77
N LYS A 137 -6.86 21.02 -5.71
CA LYS A 137 -6.08 20.20 -6.61
C LYS A 137 -6.37 18.72 -6.40
N SER A 138 -6.27 17.92 -7.44
CA SER A 138 -6.35 16.47 -7.36
C SER A 138 -5.13 15.88 -6.61
N TYR A 139 -5.26 14.67 -6.09
CA TYR A 139 -4.13 13.95 -5.46
C TYR A 139 -2.91 13.87 -6.38
N LYS A 140 -3.12 13.58 -7.67
CA LYS A 140 -2.04 13.50 -8.67
C LYS A 140 -1.25 14.80 -8.79
N GLU A 141 -1.94 15.91 -8.75
CA GLU A 141 -1.30 17.24 -8.87
C GLU A 141 -0.59 17.63 -7.59
N VAL A 142 -1.18 17.35 -6.41
CA VAL A 142 -0.56 17.69 -5.12
C VAL A 142 0.66 16.84 -4.87
N LEU A 143 0.57 15.52 -5.10
CA LEU A 143 1.63 14.55 -4.80
C LEU A 143 2.63 14.36 -5.94
N GLU A 144 2.45 15.11 -7.05
CA GLU A 144 3.31 15.04 -8.23
C GLU A 144 3.44 13.61 -8.82
N THR A 145 2.33 12.88 -8.84
CA THR A 145 2.25 11.48 -9.30
C THR A 145 1.32 11.33 -10.50
N PRO A 146 1.66 11.88 -11.68
CA PRO A 146 0.75 11.98 -12.82
C PRO A 146 0.24 10.62 -13.32
N ASP A 147 1.06 9.58 -13.22
CA ASP A 147 0.76 8.24 -13.74
C ASP A 147 0.18 7.28 -12.68
N TRP A 148 -0.03 7.76 -11.44
CA TRP A 148 -0.73 7.00 -10.42
C TRP A 148 -2.24 7.17 -10.56
N ASN A 149 -2.99 6.09 -10.38
CA ASN A 149 -4.45 6.10 -10.47
C ASN A 149 -5.08 6.07 -9.08
N PHE A 150 -5.67 7.18 -8.63
CA PHE A 150 -6.33 7.31 -7.33
C PHE A 150 -7.80 6.93 -7.45
N VAL A 151 -8.21 5.93 -6.66
CA VAL A 151 -9.58 5.38 -6.66
C VAL A 151 -10.05 5.05 -5.24
N GLU A 152 -11.36 5.07 -5.03
CA GLU A 152 -11.96 4.67 -3.74
C GLU A 152 -11.93 3.15 -3.52
N ARG A 153 -12.04 2.40 -4.60
CA ARG A 153 -12.03 0.95 -4.65
C ARG A 153 -11.46 0.49 -5.98
N TYR A 154 -10.70 -0.57 -5.95
CA TYR A 154 -10.18 -1.22 -7.15
C TYR A 154 -10.60 -2.68 -7.16
N GLU A 155 -11.07 -3.16 -8.29
CA GLU A 155 -11.44 -4.56 -8.48
C GLU A 155 -10.70 -5.12 -9.69
N LYS A 156 -10.03 -6.24 -9.48
CA LYS A 156 -9.32 -6.96 -10.54
C LYS A 156 -9.13 -8.42 -10.17
N ASP A 157 -9.29 -9.30 -11.14
CA ASP A 157 -9.06 -10.74 -10.99
C ASP A 157 -9.87 -11.34 -9.81
N ASP A 158 -11.15 -10.95 -9.69
CA ASP A 158 -12.07 -11.34 -8.61
C ASP A 158 -11.58 -10.94 -7.19
N VAL A 159 -10.70 -9.96 -7.11
CA VAL A 159 -10.21 -9.38 -5.85
C VAL A 159 -10.61 -7.92 -5.76
N GLN A 160 -11.20 -7.52 -4.64
CA GLN A 160 -11.40 -6.12 -4.28
C GLN A 160 -10.26 -5.63 -3.39
N TYR A 161 -9.73 -4.46 -3.72
CA TYR A 161 -8.75 -3.71 -2.97
C TYR A 161 -9.43 -2.48 -2.39
N ILE A 162 -9.41 -2.36 -1.08
CA ILE A 162 -10.06 -1.28 -0.34
C ILE A 162 -9.16 -0.81 0.80
N HIS A 163 -9.25 0.48 1.18
CA HIS A 163 -8.55 0.91 2.37
C HIS A 163 -9.21 0.36 3.64
N GLY A 164 -10.53 0.44 3.71
CA GLY A 164 -11.33 0.03 4.87
C GLY A 164 -11.72 1.22 5.73
N GLU A 165 -12.95 1.17 6.23
CA GLU A 165 -13.50 2.13 7.19
C GLU A 165 -14.35 1.34 8.17
N GLY A 166 -13.75 0.95 9.30
CA GLY A 166 -14.39 0.07 10.27
C GLY A 166 -14.46 -1.39 9.84
N GLY A 167 -14.21 -2.28 10.76
CA GLY A 167 -14.14 -3.70 10.49
C GLY A 167 -12.80 -4.15 9.86
N THR A 168 -12.71 -5.42 9.60
CA THR A 168 -11.50 -6.09 9.12
C THR A 168 -11.70 -6.66 7.73
N ALA A 169 -10.61 -6.98 7.03
CA ALA A 169 -10.66 -7.68 5.75
C ALA A 169 -11.51 -8.95 5.80
N ARG A 170 -11.47 -9.69 6.92
CA ARG A 170 -12.31 -10.88 7.13
C ARG A 170 -13.81 -10.56 7.18
N THR A 171 -14.16 -9.47 7.85
CA THR A 171 -15.57 -9.02 7.93
C THR A 171 -16.09 -8.62 6.58
N LYS A 172 -15.32 -7.83 5.85
CA LYS A 172 -15.67 -7.35 4.52
C LYS A 172 -15.76 -8.49 3.49
N CYS A 173 -14.76 -9.37 3.48
CA CYS A 173 -14.74 -10.56 2.63
C CYS A 173 -16.01 -11.42 2.80
N ARG A 174 -16.42 -11.64 4.06
CA ARG A 174 -17.63 -12.42 4.36
C ARG A 174 -18.91 -11.68 3.98
N ALA A 175 -18.97 -10.37 4.20
CA ALA A 175 -20.15 -9.58 3.84
C ALA A 175 -20.38 -9.54 2.33
N ASP A 176 -19.32 -9.38 1.56
CA ASP A 176 -19.39 -9.26 0.10
C ASP A 176 -19.27 -10.62 -0.61
N MET A 177 -18.88 -11.68 0.10
CA MET A 177 -18.54 -12.99 -0.48
C MET A 177 -17.53 -12.88 -1.63
N MET A 178 -16.53 -11.99 -1.46
CA MET A 178 -15.52 -11.66 -2.47
C MET A 178 -14.12 -11.65 -1.85
N ASN A 179 -13.10 -12.05 -2.62
CA ASN A 179 -11.72 -11.88 -2.20
C ASN A 179 -11.46 -10.42 -1.86
N THR A 180 -10.92 -10.17 -0.68
CA THR A 180 -10.75 -8.81 -0.16
C THR A 180 -9.33 -8.59 0.34
N VAL A 181 -8.72 -7.52 -0.12
CA VAL A 181 -7.44 -7.01 0.39
C VAL A 181 -7.68 -5.63 1.00
N GLN A 182 -7.29 -5.44 2.26
CA GLN A 182 -7.60 -4.24 3.03
C GLN A 182 -6.40 -3.72 3.83
N GLY A 183 -6.26 -2.38 3.91
CA GLY A 183 -5.35 -1.63 4.76
C GLY A 183 -5.97 -1.18 6.08
N HIS A 184 -5.68 0.03 6.54
CA HIS A 184 -6.26 0.75 7.68
C HIS A 184 -5.91 0.20 9.07
N LEU A 185 -5.88 -1.09 9.28
CA LEU A 185 -5.63 -1.69 10.60
C LEU A 185 -4.16 -2.01 10.79
N HIS A 186 -3.38 -1.03 11.22
CA HIS A 186 -1.91 -1.08 11.32
C HIS A 186 -1.35 -2.20 12.18
N THR A 187 -2.14 -2.74 13.11
CA THR A 187 -1.69 -3.79 14.03
C THR A 187 -2.03 -5.20 13.57
N GLN A 188 -2.52 -5.34 12.34
CA GLN A 188 -2.99 -6.61 11.78
C GLN A 188 -2.36 -6.87 10.41
N CYS A 189 -1.78 -8.06 10.27
CA CYS A 189 -1.26 -8.56 9.00
C CYS A 189 -1.56 -10.07 8.97
N TYR A 190 -2.55 -10.48 8.18
CA TYR A 190 -3.00 -11.86 8.09
C TYR A 190 -3.74 -12.14 6.79
N THR A 191 -3.84 -13.40 6.44
CA THR A 191 -4.77 -13.92 5.42
C THR A 191 -5.63 -15.02 6.02
N GLU A 192 -6.93 -14.95 5.79
CA GLU A 192 -7.91 -15.94 6.23
C GLU A 192 -8.79 -16.39 5.05
N HIS A 193 -8.97 -17.69 4.91
CA HIS A 193 -9.79 -18.27 3.84
C HIS A 193 -11.14 -18.75 4.36
N TYR A 194 -12.16 -18.48 3.59
CA TYR A 194 -13.53 -18.98 3.82
C TYR A 194 -13.90 -19.92 2.69
N VAL A 195 -14.19 -21.17 3.03
CA VAL A 195 -14.47 -22.23 2.08
C VAL A 195 -15.86 -22.77 2.31
N GLY A 196 -16.71 -22.68 1.31
CA GLY A 196 -18.04 -23.29 1.29
C GLY A 196 -18.13 -24.36 0.21
N LYS A 197 -19.30 -25.00 0.10
CA LYS A 197 -19.51 -26.06 -0.89
C LYS A 197 -19.27 -25.59 -2.33
N LYS A 198 -19.53 -24.31 -2.63
CA LYS A 198 -19.49 -23.75 -3.99
C LYS A 198 -18.59 -22.53 -4.13
N PHE A 199 -17.90 -22.12 -3.07
CA PHE A 199 -17.04 -20.92 -3.09
C PHE A 199 -15.79 -21.11 -2.24
N ARG A 200 -14.78 -20.36 -2.57
CA ARG A 200 -13.59 -20.10 -1.75
C ARG A 200 -13.23 -18.64 -1.94
N VAL A 201 -13.23 -17.89 -0.85
CA VAL A 201 -12.80 -16.49 -0.82
C VAL A 201 -11.81 -16.27 0.30
N PHE A 202 -11.04 -15.19 0.23
CA PHE A 202 -10.08 -14.82 1.26
C PHE A 202 -10.23 -13.36 1.67
N GLY A 203 -9.89 -13.08 2.93
CA GLY A 203 -9.69 -11.74 3.46
C GLY A 203 -8.24 -11.55 3.88
N THR A 204 -7.55 -10.59 3.29
CA THR A 204 -6.15 -10.26 3.54
C THR A 204 -6.04 -8.87 4.14
N GLN A 205 -5.52 -8.78 5.37
CA GLN A 205 -5.16 -7.54 6.04
C GLN A 205 -3.68 -7.29 5.82
N VAL A 206 -3.33 -6.15 5.19
CA VAL A 206 -1.99 -5.96 4.60
C VAL A 206 -0.92 -5.58 5.63
N GLY A 207 -1.31 -4.88 6.71
CA GLY A 207 -0.35 -4.20 7.59
C GLY A 207 -0.04 -2.80 7.08
N CYS A 208 1.11 -2.25 7.48
CA CYS A 208 1.51 -0.88 7.15
C CYS A 208 3.03 -0.72 7.02
N GLY A 209 3.47 0.47 6.60
CA GLY A 209 4.88 0.86 6.52
C GLY A 209 5.29 1.91 7.56
N ILE A 210 4.52 2.09 8.64
CA ILE A 210 4.65 3.21 9.58
C ILE A 210 5.85 3.06 10.50
N ASN A 211 6.56 4.15 10.71
CA ASN A 211 7.54 4.28 11.80
C ASN A 211 6.83 4.62 13.12
N HIS A 212 6.66 3.63 13.98
CA HIS A 212 5.99 3.80 15.28
C HIS A 212 6.67 4.78 16.25
N LYS A 213 7.90 5.20 15.96
CA LYS A 213 8.65 6.20 16.74
C LYS A 213 8.39 7.64 16.28
N ALA A 214 7.70 7.84 15.16
CA ALA A 214 7.37 9.16 14.67
C ALA A 214 6.40 9.88 15.62
N TYR A 215 6.54 11.19 15.76
CA TYR A 215 5.68 11.98 16.64
C TYR A 215 4.20 11.94 16.21
N ALA A 216 3.93 11.79 14.93
CA ALA A 216 2.57 11.63 14.41
C ALA A 216 1.84 10.40 14.99
N MET A 217 2.59 9.41 15.46
CA MET A 217 2.06 8.22 16.12
C MET A 217 1.93 8.39 17.66
N ALA A 218 2.13 9.59 18.19
CA ALA A 218 2.10 9.85 19.64
C ALA A 218 0.75 9.51 20.30
N TYR A 219 -0.36 9.61 19.56
CA TYR A 219 -1.68 9.20 20.04
C TYR A 219 -1.76 7.69 20.33
N ALA A 220 -0.89 6.89 19.70
CA ALA A 220 -0.79 5.44 19.88
C ALA A 220 0.30 5.03 20.90
N LYS A 221 0.80 5.95 21.74
CA LYS A 221 1.93 5.73 22.68
C LYS A 221 1.81 4.45 23.53
N TYR A 222 0.59 4.09 23.89
CA TYR A 222 0.28 2.89 24.67
C TYR A 222 -0.32 1.77 23.82
N GLY A 223 -0.35 1.99 22.50
CA GLY A 223 -0.91 1.05 21.53
C GLY A 223 0.01 -0.13 21.21
N LYS A 224 -0.53 -1.08 20.49
CA LYS A 224 0.23 -2.19 19.94
C LYS A 224 1.20 -1.66 18.86
N ARG A 225 2.36 -2.32 18.74
CA ARG A 225 3.27 -2.01 17.64
C ARG A 225 2.61 -2.28 16.29
N PRO A 226 2.90 -1.47 15.27
CA PRO A 226 2.39 -1.73 13.93
C PRO A 226 2.95 -3.04 13.36
N ALA A 227 2.14 -3.74 12.59
CA ALA A 227 2.55 -4.86 11.78
C ALA A 227 3.13 -4.32 10.47
N VAL A 228 4.45 -4.11 10.43
CA VAL A 228 5.11 -3.62 9.22
C VAL A 228 5.17 -4.75 8.21
N GLY A 229 4.52 -4.55 7.05
CA GLY A 229 4.38 -5.62 6.07
C GLY A 229 3.69 -5.18 4.80
N CYS A 230 3.63 -6.09 3.84
CA CYS A 230 2.91 -5.96 2.59
C CYS A 230 2.18 -7.27 2.26
N ALA A 231 1.39 -7.27 1.20
CA ALA A 231 0.82 -8.50 0.66
C ALA A 231 1.20 -8.67 -0.80
N VAL A 232 1.19 -9.92 -1.26
CA VAL A 232 1.32 -10.24 -2.68
C VAL A 232 0.14 -11.11 -3.09
N ILE A 233 -0.55 -10.72 -4.14
CA ILE A 233 -1.66 -11.48 -4.71
C ILE A 233 -1.19 -12.12 -6.00
N LEU A 234 -1.02 -13.44 -5.98
CA LEU A 234 -0.44 -14.20 -7.06
C LEU A 234 -1.50 -14.83 -7.98
N ASN A 235 -1.05 -15.19 -9.17
CA ASN A 235 -1.80 -16.06 -10.11
C ASN A 235 -3.19 -15.51 -10.44
N ASN A 236 -3.26 -14.25 -10.86
CA ASN A 236 -4.52 -13.61 -11.22
C ASN A 236 -5.55 -13.71 -10.07
N GLY A 237 -5.19 -13.21 -8.90
CA GLY A 237 -6.09 -13.11 -7.75
C GLY A 237 -6.30 -14.40 -6.93
N LYS A 238 -5.62 -15.50 -7.25
CA LYS A 238 -5.93 -16.82 -6.67
C LYS A 238 -5.21 -17.13 -5.37
N THR A 239 -4.03 -16.54 -5.14
CA THR A 239 -3.16 -16.92 -4.03
C THR A 239 -2.67 -15.69 -3.28
N PRO A 240 -3.26 -15.36 -2.14
CA PRO A 240 -2.80 -14.26 -1.30
C PRO A 240 -1.65 -14.70 -0.40
N LEU A 241 -0.64 -13.86 -0.27
CA LEU A 241 0.47 -13.99 0.68
C LEU A 241 0.58 -12.72 1.50
N ASN A 242 0.67 -12.86 2.83
CA ASN A 242 1.09 -11.76 3.70
C ASN A 242 2.57 -11.91 4.03
N LEU A 243 3.27 -10.81 4.00
CA LEU A 243 4.69 -10.73 4.25
C LEU A 243 4.95 -9.70 5.34
N LEU A 244 5.56 -10.12 6.44
CA LEU A 244 6.00 -9.23 7.51
C LEU A 244 7.47 -8.89 7.29
N MET A 245 7.79 -7.60 7.42
CA MET A 245 9.16 -7.13 7.36
C MET A 245 9.90 -7.53 8.63
N PRO A 246 11.06 -8.20 8.55
CA PRO A 246 11.92 -8.44 9.71
C PRO A 246 12.39 -7.10 10.29
N LEU A 247 12.13 -6.85 11.57
CA LEU A 247 12.48 -5.62 12.29
C LEU A 247 13.57 -5.89 13.33
#